data_cee8595d0416c68b458fabd47c396dca
#
_entry.id   cee8595d0416c68b458fabd47c396dca
#
_cell.length_a   1.000
_cell.length_b   1.000
_cell.length_c   1.000
_cell.angle_alpha   90.00
_cell.angle_beta   90.00
_cell.angle_gamma   90.00
#
_symmetry.space_group_name_H-M   'P 1'
#
loop_
_entity.id
_entity.type
_entity.pdbx_description
1 polymer ?
#
loop_
_entity_poly.entity_id
_entity_poly.type
_entity_poly.pdbx_seq_one_letter_code
_entity_poly.pdbx_strand_id
1 'polypeptide(L)' 'MIVNADMAIGEVLQLNRGTANVFLSFGMHCLGCPHATAESLADACAAHGADVNELVEKLNAYLAEA' A
#
# COMPACT_ATOMS: atom_id res chain seq x y z
N MET A 1 0.35 -15.14 1.91
CA MET A 1 0.43 -13.69 1.63
C MET A 1 -0.64 -12.95 2.40
N ILE A 2 -0.26 -11.88 3.04
CA ILE A 2 -1.19 -11.09 3.87
C ILE A 2 -1.89 -10.02 3.04
N VAL A 3 -1.16 -9.40 2.11
CA VAL A 3 -1.63 -8.27 1.31
C VAL A 3 -1.92 -8.71 -0.11
N ASN A 4 -3.01 -8.20 -0.67
CA ASN A 4 -3.35 -8.40 -2.08
C ASN A 4 -3.76 -7.07 -2.72
N ALA A 5 -3.86 -7.05 -4.04
CA ALA A 5 -4.13 -5.83 -4.80
C ALA A 5 -5.51 -5.21 -4.55
N ASP A 6 -6.46 -6.00 -4.07
CA ASP A 6 -7.83 -5.54 -3.82
C ASP A 6 -8.00 -4.88 -2.45
N MET A 7 -7.02 -5.01 -1.56
CA MET A 7 -7.09 -4.39 -0.25
C MET A 7 -6.96 -2.87 -0.36
N ALA A 8 -7.66 -2.15 0.52
CA ALA A 8 -7.53 -0.71 0.60
C ALA A 8 -6.23 -0.33 1.29
N ILE A 9 -5.67 0.82 0.92
CA ILE A 9 -4.45 1.34 1.55
C ILE A 9 -4.64 1.44 3.06
N GLY A 10 -5.79 1.94 3.51
CA GLY A 10 -6.08 2.06 4.94
C GLY A 10 -6.07 0.72 5.68
N GLU A 11 -6.52 -0.34 5.03
CA GLU A 11 -6.48 -1.68 5.63
C GLU A 11 -5.05 -2.14 5.86
N VAL A 12 -4.19 -1.91 4.89
CA VAL A 12 -2.78 -2.28 5.00
C VAL A 12 -2.09 -1.49 6.10
N LEU A 13 -2.37 -0.20 6.19
CA LEU A 13 -1.82 0.67 7.23
C LEU A 13 -2.25 0.19 8.63
N GLN A 14 -3.46 -0.33 8.76
CA GLN A 14 -3.94 -0.86 10.03
C GLN A 14 -3.22 -2.15 10.44
N LEU A 15 -2.77 -2.93 9.48
CA LEU A 15 -2.00 -4.13 9.77
C LEU A 15 -0.66 -3.79 10.42
N ASN A 16 0.00 -2.76 9.92
CA ASN A 16 1.26 -2.28 10.47
C ASN A 16 1.52 -0.87 9.93
N ARG A 17 1.63 0.10 10.84
CA ARG A 17 1.84 1.49 10.45
C ARG A 17 3.14 1.73 9.68
N GLY A 18 4.13 0.88 9.92
CA GLY A 18 5.40 0.97 9.20
C GLY A 18 5.27 0.77 7.70
N THR A 19 4.17 0.16 7.24
CA THR A 19 3.91 0.02 5.80
C THR A 19 3.80 1.37 5.10
N ALA A 20 3.53 2.46 5.84
CA ALA A 20 3.52 3.80 5.26
C ALA A 20 4.83 4.12 4.57
N ASN A 21 5.96 3.66 5.09
CA ASN A 21 7.26 3.88 4.47
C ASN A 21 7.36 3.19 3.11
N VAL A 22 6.74 2.03 2.97
CA VAL A 22 6.71 1.31 1.69
C VAL A 22 5.92 2.11 0.67
N PHE A 23 4.74 2.62 1.07
CA PHE A 23 3.92 3.44 0.18
C PHE A 23 4.67 4.72 -0.23
N LEU A 24 5.35 5.36 0.70
CA LEU A 24 6.11 6.57 0.39
C LEU A 24 7.22 6.30 -0.62
N SER A 25 7.84 5.14 -0.55
CA SER A 25 8.89 4.78 -1.50
C SER A 25 8.35 4.60 -2.92
N PHE A 26 7.05 4.41 -3.07
CA PHE A 26 6.37 4.32 -4.36
C PHE A 26 5.75 5.66 -4.79
N GLY A 27 6.02 6.73 -4.06
CA GLY A 27 5.52 8.07 -4.40
C GLY A 27 4.11 8.35 -3.91
N MET A 28 3.57 7.52 -3.03
CA MET A 28 2.22 7.69 -2.51
C MET A 28 2.24 8.50 -1.23
N HIS A 29 2.11 9.82 -1.35
CA HIS A 29 2.29 10.74 -0.23
C HIS A 29 1.02 11.11 0.55
N CYS A 30 -0.18 10.78 0.03
CA CYS A 30 -1.44 11.21 0.62
C CYS A 30 -2.04 10.15 1.55
N LEU A 31 -1.23 9.54 2.40
CA LEU A 31 -1.66 8.42 3.23
C LEU A 31 -2.59 8.82 4.38
N GLY A 32 -2.60 10.08 4.76
CA GLY A 32 -3.50 10.59 5.80
C GLY A 32 -4.85 11.04 5.30
N CYS A 33 -5.07 11.06 3.99
CA CYS A 33 -6.32 11.52 3.40
C CYS A 33 -7.34 10.37 3.35
N PRO A 34 -8.55 10.54 3.93
CA PRO A 34 -9.54 9.47 3.93
C PRO A 34 -9.90 8.98 2.53
N HIS A 35 -9.87 9.87 1.55
CA HIS A 35 -10.18 9.51 0.17
C HIS A 35 -9.10 8.59 -0.41
N ALA A 36 -7.84 8.91 -0.16
CA ALA A 36 -6.71 8.10 -0.65
C ALA A 36 -6.66 6.73 0.04
N THR A 37 -6.92 6.68 1.34
CA THR A 37 -6.86 5.42 2.08
C THR A 37 -8.00 4.47 1.76
N ALA A 38 -9.08 4.98 1.14
CA ALA A 38 -10.20 4.14 0.71
C ALA A 38 -9.92 3.43 -0.62
N GLU A 39 -8.91 3.88 -1.38
CA GLU A 39 -8.59 3.25 -2.66
C GLU A 39 -7.89 1.90 -2.47
N SER A 40 -8.17 0.98 -3.41
CA SER A 40 -7.42 -0.28 -3.43
C SER A 40 -5.98 -0.05 -3.87
N LEU A 41 -5.10 -1.00 -3.56
CA LEU A 41 -3.71 -0.91 -4.01
C LEU A 41 -3.62 -0.85 -5.53
N ALA A 42 -4.45 -1.63 -6.22
CA ALA A 42 -4.46 -1.64 -7.68
C ALA A 42 -4.84 -0.26 -8.25
N ASP A 43 -5.90 0.35 -7.70
CA ASP A 43 -6.36 1.66 -8.17
C ASP A 43 -5.34 2.75 -7.87
N ALA A 44 -4.76 2.72 -6.69
CA ALA A 44 -3.74 3.69 -6.30
C ALA A 44 -2.51 3.59 -7.18
N CYS A 45 -2.05 2.38 -7.46
CA CYS A 45 -0.90 2.16 -8.33
C CYS A 45 -1.19 2.62 -9.75
N ALA A 46 -2.39 2.37 -10.26
CA ALA A 46 -2.77 2.84 -11.59
C ALA A 46 -2.73 4.37 -11.67
N ALA A 47 -3.21 5.05 -10.63
CA ALA A 47 -3.21 6.51 -10.59
C ALA A 47 -1.79 7.09 -10.54
N HIS A 48 -0.86 6.40 -9.88
CA HIS A 48 0.52 6.88 -9.73
C HIS A 48 1.49 6.30 -10.77
N GLY A 49 1.00 5.43 -11.65
CA GLY A 49 1.86 4.80 -12.64
C GLY A 49 2.82 3.77 -12.04
N ALA A 50 2.48 3.22 -10.89
CA ALA A 50 3.30 2.23 -10.20
C ALA A 50 2.82 0.81 -10.52
N ASP A 51 3.70 -0.17 -10.32
CA ASP A 51 3.37 -1.58 -10.52
C ASP A 51 2.81 -2.15 -9.22
N VAL A 52 1.53 -2.55 -9.24
CA VAL A 52 0.86 -3.08 -8.06
C VAL A 52 1.48 -4.38 -7.59
N ASN A 53 1.96 -5.21 -8.49
CA ASN A 53 2.60 -6.48 -8.12
C ASN A 53 3.87 -6.23 -7.32
N GLU A 54 4.64 -5.25 -7.71
CA GLU A 54 5.85 -4.86 -7.00
C GLU A 54 5.53 -4.31 -5.61
N LEU A 55 4.50 -3.48 -5.52
CA LEU A 55 4.06 -2.92 -4.24
C LEU A 55 3.58 -4.03 -3.30
N VAL A 56 2.74 -4.93 -3.78
CA VAL A 56 2.23 -6.05 -2.98
C VAL A 56 3.37 -6.92 -2.47
N GLU A 57 4.33 -7.21 -3.33
CA GLU A 57 5.50 -8.01 -2.96
C GLU A 57 6.31 -7.34 -1.86
N LYS A 58 6.55 -6.05 -1.98
CA LYS A 58 7.30 -5.31 -0.97
C LYS A 58 6.54 -5.21 0.36
N LEU A 59 5.23 -5.02 0.31
CA LEU A 59 4.42 -4.97 1.52
C LEU A 59 4.42 -6.32 2.25
N ASN A 60 4.28 -7.40 1.51
CA ASN A 60 4.31 -8.74 2.11
C ASN A 60 5.68 -9.05 2.72
N ALA A 61 6.75 -8.65 2.03
CA ALA A 61 8.10 -8.83 2.55
C ALA A 61 8.31 -8.03 3.85
N TYR A 62 7.83 -6.79 3.87
CA TYR A 62 7.93 -5.94 5.06
C TYR A 62 7.18 -6.57 6.24
N LEU A 63 5.94 -7.01 6.00
CA LEU A 63 5.11 -7.59 7.04
C LEU A 63 5.67 -8.92 7.55
N ALA A 64 6.34 -9.67 6.71
CA ALA A 64 6.96 -10.93 7.11
C ALA A 64 8.14 -10.71 8.05
N GLU A 65 8.80 -9.57 7.94
CA GLU A 65 9.96 -9.23 8.78
C GLU A 65 9.58 -8.44 10.04
N ALA A 66 8.38 -7.89 10.08
CA ALA A 66 7.95 -7.01 11.17
C ALA A 66 7.64 -7.76 12.46
#